data_b7577577f5facce985e894f62d791e7f
#
_entry.id   b7577577f5facce985e894f62d791e7f
#
_cell.length_a   1.000
_cell.length_b   1.000
_cell.length_c   1.000
_cell.angle_alpha   90.00
_cell.angle_beta   90.00
_cell.angle_gamma   90.00
#
_symmetry.space_group_name_H-M   'P 1'
#
loop_
_entity.id
_entity.type
_entity.pdbx_description
1 polymer ?
#
loop_
_entity_poly.entity_id
_entity_poly.type
_entity_poly.pdbx_seq_one_letter_code
_entity_poly.pdbx_strand_id
1 'polypeptide(L)'
;MKKPVLVVMAAGMGSRYGGMKQIDPVGPNGQVIVDYSLYDARRAGFETVIFVIKHEIEDAFKAAIGERVSKAMNVKYAFQQLDELPAGFAVPEGRVKPWGTCHAVLAAKDLIDGPFAVINADDYYGPEAFRVMYDYLSTHEDGSYYDYCMVSYLLRNTVSENGSVARGVCVTEPDGTLHSVTERTRIETYENGVHFTEDGGASWTDLPGDTPVSMNLWGFGKSFL
;
A
#
# COMPACT_ATOMS: atom_id res chain seq x y z
N MET A 1 2.94 15.23 19.66
CA MET A 1 3.05 14.54 18.34
C MET A 1 2.04 15.06 17.35
N LYS A 2 2.37 15.17 16.05
CA LYS A 2 1.38 15.43 14.98
C LYS A 2 0.56 14.17 14.72
N LYS A 3 -0.72 14.33 14.36
CA LYS A 3 -1.56 13.17 14.03
C LYS A 3 -1.04 12.47 12.77
N PRO A 4 -1.01 11.13 12.74
CA PRO A 4 -0.65 10.37 11.56
C PRO A 4 -1.56 10.69 10.37
N VAL A 5 -0.98 10.74 9.16
CA VAL A 5 -1.74 10.87 7.91
C VAL A 5 -1.69 9.57 7.13
N LEU A 6 -2.72 9.33 6.30
CA LEU A 6 -2.77 8.16 5.42
C LEU A 6 -2.38 8.56 4.00
N VAL A 7 -1.38 7.90 3.43
CA VAL A 7 -0.98 8.03 2.03
C VAL A 7 -1.52 6.83 1.26
N VAL A 8 -2.30 7.08 0.21
CA VAL A 8 -2.92 6.05 -0.63
C VAL A 8 -2.30 6.09 -2.02
N MET A 9 -1.59 5.04 -2.39
CA MET A 9 -0.96 4.93 -3.71
C MET A 9 -2.00 4.49 -4.74
N ALA A 10 -2.44 5.41 -5.59
CA ALA A 10 -3.45 5.20 -6.62
C ALA A 10 -2.97 5.54 -8.05
N ALA A 11 -1.67 5.80 -8.23
CA ALA A 11 -1.08 6.12 -9.54
C ALA A 11 -0.84 4.88 -10.42
N GLY A 12 -1.00 3.66 -9.88
CA GLY A 12 -0.83 2.41 -10.60
C GLY A 12 -1.91 2.25 -11.68
N MET A 13 -1.49 2.05 -12.93
CA MET A 13 -2.42 1.67 -14.00
C MET A 13 -2.79 0.21 -13.83
N GLY A 14 -4.07 -0.08 -13.65
CA GLY A 14 -4.62 -1.44 -13.70
C GLY A 14 -4.47 -2.02 -15.11
N SER A 15 -3.23 -2.33 -15.51
CA SER A 15 -2.85 -2.69 -16.88
C SER A 15 -3.53 -3.95 -17.43
N ARG A 16 -4.22 -4.72 -16.57
CA ARG A 16 -4.89 -5.97 -16.95
C ARG A 16 -6.36 -5.79 -17.38
N TYR A 17 -6.97 -4.61 -17.13
CA TYR A 17 -8.42 -4.40 -17.34
C TYR A 17 -8.75 -3.22 -18.27
N GLY A 18 -7.78 -2.55 -18.88
CA GLY A 18 -8.03 -1.45 -19.84
C GLY A 18 -8.71 -0.20 -19.25
N GLY A 19 -8.84 -0.12 -17.91
CA GLY A 19 -9.50 0.97 -17.18
C GLY A 19 -8.83 1.27 -15.83
N MET A 20 -9.39 2.25 -15.10
CA MET A 20 -8.95 2.58 -13.75
C MET A 20 -9.55 1.58 -12.74
N LYS A 21 -8.84 0.47 -12.48
CA LYS A 21 -9.27 -0.57 -11.52
C LYS A 21 -9.65 -0.01 -10.14
N GLN A 22 -9.05 1.10 -9.75
CA GLN A 22 -9.27 1.73 -8.44
C GLN A 22 -10.68 2.32 -8.27
N ILE A 23 -11.40 2.55 -9.35
CA ILE A 23 -12.77 3.10 -9.33
C ILE A 23 -13.85 2.09 -9.74
N ASP A 24 -13.48 0.83 -9.98
CA ASP A 24 -14.46 -0.22 -10.28
C ASP A 24 -15.26 -0.55 -9.00
N PRO A 25 -16.61 -0.45 -9.04
CA PRO A 25 -17.44 -0.74 -7.89
C PRO A 25 -17.36 -2.22 -7.48
N VAL A 26 -17.18 -2.47 -6.20
CA VAL A 26 -17.20 -3.81 -5.59
C VAL A 26 -18.34 -3.96 -4.57
N GLY A 27 -18.85 -2.86 -4.07
CA GLY A 27 -19.96 -2.83 -3.11
C GLY A 27 -21.32 -2.57 -3.75
N PRO A 28 -22.42 -2.92 -3.05
CA PRO A 28 -23.79 -2.84 -3.58
C PRO A 28 -24.27 -1.42 -3.86
N ASN A 29 -23.64 -0.40 -3.28
CA ASN A 29 -23.98 1.02 -3.48
C ASN A 29 -22.88 1.77 -4.23
N GLY A 30 -22.09 1.08 -5.05
CA GLY A 30 -21.03 1.69 -5.83
C GLY A 30 -19.73 1.97 -5.06
N GLN A 31 -19.55 1.35 -3.89
CA GLN A 31 -18.29 1.46 -3.16
C GLN A 31 -17.15 0.75 -3.93
N VAL A 32 -16.00 1.39 -3.95
CA VAL A 32 -14.75 0.82 -4.46
C VAL A 32 -13.91 0.26 -3.29
N ILE A 33 -12.88 -0.55 -3.58
CA ILE A 33 -12.08 -1.20 -2.51
C ILE A 33 -11.52 -0.17 -1.51
N VAL A 34 -10.98 0.94 -2.01
CA VAL A 34 -10.39 1.98 -1.14
C VAL A 34 -11.39 2.62 -0.18
N ASP A 35 -12.70 2.64 -0.49
CA ASP A 35 -13.70 3.18 0.44
C ASP A 35 -13.74 2.43 1.76
N TYR A 36 -13.59 1.10 1.73
CA TYR A 36 -13.53 0.27 2.93
C TYR A 36 -12.28 0.58 3.75
N SER A 37 -11.12 0.69 3.09
CA SER A 37 -9.86 1.08 3.74
C SER A 37 -9.95 2.46 4.37
N LEU A 38 -10.55 3.45 3.70
CA LEU A 38 -10.75 4.80 4.22
C LEU A 38 -11.73 4.86 5.39
N TYR A 39 -12.81 4.08 5.31
CA TYR A 39 -13.75 3.94 6.41
C TYR A 39 -13.08 3.40 7.67
N ASP A 40 -12.30 2.32 7.54
CA ASP A 40 -11.58 1.70 8.65
C ASP A 40 -10.47 2.62 9.19
N ALA A 41 -9.71 3.28 8.33
CA ALA A 41 -8.70 4.26 8.70
C ALA A 41 -9.29 5.45 9.47
N ARG A 42 -10.43 5.97 9.00
CA ARG A 42 -11.13 7.07 9.69
C ARG A 42 -11.57 6.67 11.09
N ARG A 43 -12.07 5.44 11.26
CA ARG A 43 -12.45 4.90 12.58
C ARG A 43 -11.25 4.67 13.48
N ALA A 44 -10.09 4.33 12.94
CA ALA A 44 -8.85 4.18 13.67
C ALA A 44 -8.28 5.53 14.17
N GLY A 45 -8.66 6.66 13.55
CA GLY A 45 -8.22 7.99 13.96
C GLY A 45 -7.53 8.82 12.87
N PHE A 46 -7.29 8.26 11.67
CA PHE A 46 -6.76 9.04 10.54
C PHE A 46 -7.78 10.07 10.09
N GLU A 47 -7.41 11.36 10.15
CA GLU A 47 -8.27 12.47 9.74
C GLU A 47 -7.91 13.02 8.36
N THR A 48 -6.68 12.80 7.92
CA THR A 48 -6.17 13.29 6.63
C THR A 48 -5.76 12.11 5.76
N VAL A 49 -6.18 12.14 4.50
CA VAL A 49 -5.74 11.23 3.45
C VAL A 49 -5.07 12.02 2.31
N ILE A 50 -3.94 11.50 1.84
CA ILE A 50 -3.21 12.02 0.68
C ILE A 50 -3.28 10.96 -0.41
N PHE A 51 -3.99 11.23 -1.50
CA PHE A 51 -4.00 10.36 -2.66
C PHE A 51 -2.83 10.68 -3.59
N VAL A 52 -2.00 9.69 -3.86
CA VAL A 52 -0.97 9.79 -4.88
C VAL A 52 -1.55 9.25 -6.19
N ILE A 53 -1.80 10.14 -7.13
CA ILE A 53 -2.43 9.86 -8.42
C ILE A 53 -1.56 10.37 -9.58
N LYS A 54 -2.04 10.23 -10.81
CA LYS A 54 -1.49 10.92 -11.97
C LYS A 54 -2.40 12.07 -12.37
N HIS A 55 -1.86 13.12 -12.98
CA HIS A 55 -2.68 14.24 -13.47
C HIS A 55 -3.76 13.80 -14.47
N GLU A 56 -3.45 12.81 -15.32
CA GLU A 56 -4.38 12.33 -16.36
C GLU A 56 -5.67 11.74 -15.81
N ILE A 57 -5.68 11.30 -14.54
CA ILE A 57 -6.87 10.71 -13.91
C ILE A 57 -7.50 11.60 -12.85
N GLU A 58 -6.97 12.81 -12.63
CA GLU A 58 -7.34 13.68 -11.50
C GLU A 58 -8.85 13.94 -11.42
N ASP A 59 -9.45 14.43 -12.50
CA ASP A 59 -10.88 14.80 -12.51
C ASP A 59 -11.78 13.59 -12.30
N ALA A 60 -11.48 12.49 -12.99
CA ALA A 60 -12.24 11.25 -12.85
C ALA A 60 -12.10 10.64 -11.44
N PHE A 61 -10.89 10.69 -10.86
CA PHE A 61 -10.65 10.21 -9.50
C PHE A 61 -11.36 11.07 -8.45
N LYS A 62 -11.31 12.41 -8.59
CA LYS A 62 -12.02 13.34 -7.72
C LYS A 62 -13.53 13.10 -7.74
N ALA A 63 -14.11 12.97 -8.92
CA ALA A 63 -15.56 12.70 -9.08
C ALA A 63 -15.97 11.34 -8.49
N ALA A 64 -15.18 10.29 -8.72
CA ALA A 64 -15.52 8.94 -8.29
C ALA A 64 -15.31 8.70 -6.78
N ILE A 65 -14.24 9.27 -6.21
CA ILE A 65 -13.77 8.98 -4.84
C ILE A 65 -13.64 10.26 -4.02
N GLY A 66 -12.92 11.26 -4.51
CA GLY A 66 -12.49 12.43 -3.77
C GLY A 66 -13.62 13.24 -3.16
N GLU A 67 -14.68 13.53 -3.91
CA GLU A 67 -15.83 14.30 -3.45
C GLU A 67 -16.62 13.58 -2.33
N ARG A 68 -16.68 12.25 -2.39
CA ARG A 68 -17.32 11.45 -1.37
C ARG A 68 -16.50 11.41 -0.09
N VAL A 69 -15.20 11.18 -0.21
CA VAL A 69 -14.27 11.08 0.91
C VAL A 69 -14.09 12.41 1.63
N SER A 70 -14.11 13.53 0.92
CA SER A 70 -13.95 14.89 1.49
C SER A 70 -15.05 15.27 2.49
N LYS A 71 -16.18 14.56 2.49
CA LYS A 71 -17.24 14.73 3.49
C LYS A 71 -16.88 14.16 4.87
N ALA A 72 -15.89 13.26 4.93
CA ALA A 72 -15.52 12.55 6.14
C ALA A 72 -14.05 12.75 6.55
N MET A 73 -13.17 13.07 5.62
CA MET A 73 -11.73 13.23 5.83
C MET A 73 -11.20 14.48 5.15
N ASN A 74 -10.07 15.01 5.64
CA ASN A 74 -9.32 16.04 4.94
C ASN A 74 -8.54 15.40 3.78
N VAL A 75 -8.93 15.70 2.54
CA VAL A 75 -8.36 15.10 1.32
C VAL A 75 -7.33 16.03 0.71
N LYS A 76 -6.14 15.46 0.41
CA LYS A 76 -5.08 16.10 -0.36
C LYS A 76 -4.69 15.22 -1.54
N TYR A 77 -4.10 15.82 -2.56
CA TYR A 77 -3.63 15.11 -3.76
C TYR A 77 -2.15 15.40 -3.99
N ALA A 78 -1.40 14.35 -4.29
CA ALA A 78 -0.03 14.39 -4.76
C ALA A 78 0.02 13.72 -6.14
N PHE A 79 0.97 14.13 -6.97
CA PHE A 79 1.03 13.65 -8.35
C PHE A 79 2.35 12.94 -8.59
N GLN A 80 2.28 11.66 -8.97
CA GLN A 80 3.45 10.89 -9.36
C GLN A 80 3.68 11.04 -10.86
N GLN A 81 4.65 11.84 -11.25
CA GLN A 81 5.03 12.05 -12.65
C GLN A 81 6.36 11.37 -12.98
N LEU A 82 6.50 10.93 -14.24
CA LEU A 82 7.72 10.22 -14.68
C LEU A 82 8.96 11.13 -14.71
N ASP A 83 8.78 12.40 -14.96
CA ASP A 83 9.82 13.42 -15.12
C ASP A 83 10.19 14.14 -13.80
N GLU A 84 9.45 13.90 -12.74
CA GLU A 84 9.79 14.39 -11.40
C GLU A 84 10.88 13.54 -10.76
N LEU A 85 12.11 13.76 -11.20
CA LEU A 85 13.30 13.02 -10.77
C LEU A 85 14.30 13.94 -10.06
N PRO A 86 15.14 13.39 -9.17
CA PRO A 86 16.25 14.14 -8.58
C PRO A 86 17.21 14.67 -9.66
N ALA A 87 17.93 15.74 -9.33
CA ALA A 87 18.89 16.32 -10.24
C ALA A 87 19.94 15.29 -10.72
N GLY A 88 20.22 15.27 -12.01
CA GLY A 88 21.15 14.34 -12.62
C GLY A 88 20.54 13.02 -13.14
N PHE A 89 19.25 12.81 -12.92
CA PHE A 89 18.53 11.68 -13.49
C PHE A 89 17.60 12.14 -14.62
N ALA A 90 17.39 11.26 -15.60
CA ALA A 90 16.47 11.48 -16.71
C ALA A 90 15.60 10.24 -16.94
N VAL A 91 14.43 10.45 -17.52
CA VAL A 91 13.54 9.35 -17.89
C VAL A 91 14.17 8.56 -19.04
N PRO A 92 14.39 7.23 -18.91
CA PRO A 92 14.88 6.42 -20.01
C PRO A 92 13.94 6.46 -21.21
N GLU A 93 14.51 6.43 -22.41
CA GLU A 93 13.73 6.39 -23.65
C GLU A 93 12.73 5.23 -23.65
N GLY A 94 11.48 5.50 -24.03
CA GLY A 94 10.40 4.50 -24.10
C GLY A 94 9.80 4.09 -22.73
N ARG A 95 10.22 4.67 -21.62
CA ARG A 95 9.62 4.36 -20.32
C ARG A 95 8.24 5.01 -20.19
N VAL A 96 7.21 4.16 -20.00
CA VAL A 96 5.82 4.59 -19.77
C VAL A 96 5.29 4.17 -18.38
N LYS A 97 5.96 3.19 -17.74
CA LYS A 97 5.55 2.71 -16.42
C LYS A 97 6.01 3.69 -15.34
N PRO A 98 5.18 3.96 -14.32
CA PRO A 98 5.59 4.77 -13.18
C PRO A 98 6.82 4.15 -12.48
N TRP A 99 7.52 4.97 -11.71
CA TRP A 99 8.57 4.52 -10.82
C TRP A 99 7.96 3.70 -9.67
N GLY A 100 8.78 3.09 -8.84
CA GLY A 100 8.31 2.26 -7.74
C GLY A 100 7.54 3.01 -6.65
N THR A 101 7.13 2.27 -5.60
CA THR A 101 6.31 2.78 -4.49
C THR A 101 7.01 3.88 -3.68
N CYS A 102 8.34 3.79 -3.50
CA CYS A 102 9.11 4.84 -2.84
C CYS A 102 8.95 6.19 -3.56
N HIS A 103 9.02 6.21 -4.89
CA HIS A 103 8.81 7.44 -5.67
C HIS A 103 7.37 7.98 -5.53
N ALA A 104 6.38 7.10 -5.42
CA ALA A 104 5.01 7.51 -5.14
C ALA A 104 4.88 8.22 -3.78
N VAL A 105 5.55 7.68 -2.75
CA VAL A 105 5.59 8.33 -1.41
C VAL A 105 6.31 9.67 -1.46
N LEU A 106 7.45 9.75 -2.16
CA LEU A 106 8.21 11.01 -2.30
C LEU A 106 7.44 12.10 -3.04
N ALA A 107 6.53 11.74 -3.96
CA ALA A 107 5.64 12.72 -4.60
C ALA A 107 4.71 13.42 -3.58
N ALA A 108 4.43 12.80 -2.44
CA ALA A 108 3.60 13.38 -1.38
C ALA A 108 4.40 14.12 -0.28
N LYS A 109 5.73 14.19 -0.35
CA LYS A 109 6.62 14.65 0.72
C LYS A 109 6.26 16.04 1.27
N ASP A 110 5.89 16.99 0.42
CA ASP A 110 5.58 18.38 0.80
C ASP A 110 4.20 18.51 1.47
N LEU A 111 3.37 17.46 1.42
CA LEU A 111 2.06 17.38 2.06
C LEU A 111 2.11 16.65 3.40
N ILE A 112 3.22 15.98 3.72
CA ILE A 112 3.43 15.18 4.93
C ILE A 112 4.31 15.96 5.90
N ASP A 113 3.81 16.22 7.09
CA ASP A 113 4.51 17.02 8.09
C ASP A 113 4.68 16.30 9.45
N GLY A 114 4.34 15.02 9.51
CA GLY A 114 4.44 14.14 10.68
C GLY A 114 4.53 12.66 10.31
N PRO A 115 4.20 11.74 11.22
CA PRO A 115 4.15 10.32 10.94
C PRO A 115 3.07 10.00 9.91
N PHE A 116 3.26 8.95 9.12
CA PHE A 116 2.32 8.57 8.07
C PHE A 116 2.29 7.07 7.80
N ALA A 117 1.11 6.57 7.42
CA ALA A 117 0.93 5.23 6.89
C ALA A 117 0.79 5.26 5.37
N VAL A 118 1.23 4.19 4.71
CA VAL A 118 1.15 4.01 3.25
C VAL A 118 0.39 2.75 2.93
N ILE A 119 -0.57 2.83 1.99
CA ILE A 119 -1.35 1.69 1.48
C ILE A 119 -1.49 1.74 -0.04
N ASN A 120 -1.82 0.59 -0.63
CA ASN A 120 -2.30 0.51 -2.01
C ASN A 120 -3.81 0.83 -2.07
N ALA A 121 -4.27 1.45 -3.15
CA ALA A 121 -5.68 1.78 -3.34
C ALA A 121 -6.56 0.57 -3.70
N ASP A 122 -5.97 -0.53 -4.13
CA ASP A 122 -6.65 -1.72 -4.66
C ASP A 122 -6.55 -2.96 -3.74
N ASP A 123 -6.03 -2.78 -2.51
CA ASP A 123 -5.98 -3.81 -1.49
C ASP A 123 -6.95 -3.52 -0.33
N TYR A 124 -7.46 -4.59 0.30
CA TYR A 124 -8.26 -4.52 1.52
C TYR A 124 -7.44 -4.97 2.73
N TYR A 125 -7.36 -4.13 3.74
CA TYR A 125 -6.46 -4.32 4.90
C TYR A 125 -7.19 -4.76 6.17
N GLY A 126 -8.48 -4.43 6.31
CA GLY A 126 -9.28 -4.70 7.50
C GLY A 126 -9.11 -3.67 8.62
N PRO A 127 -10.13 -3.55 9.51
CA PRO A 127 -10.18 -2.49 10.51
C PRO A 127 -9.07 -2.57 11.57
N GLU A 128 -8.67 -3.78 11.97
CA GLU A 128 -7.66 -3.99 13.00
C GLU A 128 -6.28 -3.50 12.56
N ALA A 129 -5.96 -3.69 11.28
CA ALA A 129 -4.69 -3.24 10.70
C ALA A 129 -4.52 -1.71 10.80
N PHE A 130 -5.58 -0.96 10.51
CA PHE A 130 -5.55 0.50 10.65
C PHE A 130 -5.48 0.93 12.11
N ARG A 131 -6.14 0.21 13.02
CA ARG A 131 -6.08 0.52 14.45
C ARG A 131 -4.66 0.37 15.00
N VAL A 132 -4.03 -0.79 14.79
CA VAL A 132 -2.67 -1.01 15.30
C VAL A 132 -1.65 -0.09 14.64
N MET A 133 -1.80 0.22 13.35
CA MET A 133 -0.95 1.17 12.64
C MET A 133 -1.09 2.58 13.21
N TYR A 134 -2.32 3.05 13.43
CA TYR A 134 -2.56 4.38 13.98
C TYR A 134 -2.04 4.52 15.41
N ASP A 135 -2.29 3.51 16.25
CA ASP A 135 -1.84 3.48 17.66
C ASP A 135 -0.31 3.54 17.70
N TYR A 136 0.37 2.74 16.86
CA TYR A 136 1.83 2.76 16.78
C TYR A 136 2.36 4.13 16.35
N LEU A 137 1.92 4.66 15.23
CA LEU A 137 2.37 5.95 14.71
C LEU A 137 2.04 7.15 15.61
N SER A 138 1.05 7.01 16.50
CA SER A 138 0.66 8.04 17.46
C SER A 138 1.50 8.04 18.73
N THR A 139 2.28 6.96 18.98
CA THR A 139 3.00 6.76 20.25
C THR A 139 4.51 6.57 20.07
N HIS A 140 4.98 6.35 18.84
CA HIS A 140 6.38 6.13 18.51
C HIS A 140 6.93 7.28 17.66
N GLU A 141 8.17 7.65 17.93
CA GLU A 141 8.91 8.70 17.20
C GLU A 141 10.32 8.21 16.94
N ASP A 142 10.91 8.68 15.84
CA ASP A 142 12.32 8.45 15.55
C ASP A 142 13.20 9.01 16.69
N GLY A 143 14.15 8.21 17.13
CA GLY A 143 15.10 8.55 18.16
C GLY A 143 16.54 8.44 17.66
N SER A 144 17.34 7.57 18.30
CA SER A 144 18.71 7.24 17.85
C SER A 144 18.73 6.36 16.60
N TYR A 145 17.58 5.83 16.18
CA TYR A 145 17.33 5.03 14.99
C TYR A 145 15.98 5.44 14.38
N TYR A 146 15.76 5.07 13.13
CA TYR A 146 14.48 5.23 12.45
C TYR A 146 13.50 4.17 12.96
N ASP A 147 12.36 4.62 13.50
CA ASP A 147 11.34 3.74 14.07
C ASP A 147 10.19 3.56 13.08
N TYR A 148 10.37 2.63 12.15
CA TYR A 148 9.38 2.31 11.11
C TYR A 148 8.66 1.01 11.44
N CYS A 149 7.44 0.87 10.94
CA CYS A 149 6.64 -0.32 11.20
C CYS A 149 5.91 -0.82 9.96
N MET A 150 5.45 -2.05 10.03
CA MET A 150 4.63 -2.68 8.99
C MET A 150 3.60 -3.59 9.67
N VAL A 151 2.38 -3.60 9.15
CA VAL A 151 1.40 -4.63 9.51
C VAL A 151 1.61 -5.83 8.61
N SER A 152 2.00 -6.97 9.21
CA SER A 152 2.08 -8.25 8.50
C SER A 152 0.76 -9.01 8.60
N TYR A 153 0.53 -9.87 7.62
CA TYR A 153 -0.64 -10.73 7.51
C TYR A 153 -0.21 -12.20 7.49
N LEU A 154 -1.06 -13.09 7.96
CA LEU A 154 -0.82 -14.52 7.77
C LEU A 154 -1.07 -14.87 6.30
N LEU A 155 -0.13 -15.55 5.68
CA LEU A 155 -0.19 -15.90 4.25
C LEU A 155 -1.53 -16.53 3.85
N ARG A 156 -2.04 -17.50 4.64
CA ARG A 156 -3.32 -18.18 4.37
C ARG A 156 -4.52 -17.26 4.23
N ASN A 157 -4.46 -16.05 4.79
CA ASN A 157 -5.52 -15.04 4.70
C ASN A 157 -5.36 -14.11 3.48
N THR A 158 -4.30 -14.28 2.69
CA THR A 158 -3.94 -13.37 1.58
C THR A 158 -3.80 -14.07 0.23
N VAL A 159 -4.01 -15.38 0.20
CA VAL A 159 -4.00 -16.19 -1.02
C VAL A 159 -5.40 -16.34 -1.60
N SER A 160 -5.49 -16.77 -2.86
CA SER A 160 -6.74 -16.96 -3.59
C SER A 160 -6.73 -18.32 -4.29
N GLU A 161 -7.90 -18.96 -4.36
CA GLU A 161 -8.12 -20.15 -5.19
C GLU A 161 -8.19 -19.79 -6.70
N ASN A 162 -8.30 -18.51 -7.03
CA ASN A 162 -8.50 -18.01 -8.39
C ASN A 162 -7.19 -17.50 -9.05
N GLY A 163 -6.08 -18.15 -8.77
CA GLY A 163 -4.79 -17.85 -9.39
C GLY A 163 -3.69 -17.49 -8.40
N SER A 164 -2.53 -17.13 -8.96
CA SER A 164 -1.35 -16.81 -8.16
C SER A 164 -1.41 -15.40 -7.59
N VAL A 165 -0.75 -15.23 -6.43
CA VAL A 165 -0.51 -13.93 -5.81
C VAL A 165 0.99 -13.66 -5.67
N ALA A 166 1.38 -12.39 -5.54
CA ALA A 166 2.72 -11.97 -5.15
C ALA A 166 2.68 -11.40 -3.73
N ARG A 167 3.65 -11.78 -2.86
CA ARG A 167 3.75 -11.28 -1.48
C ARG A 167 5.20 -11.12 -1.06
N GLY A 168 5.45 -10.10 -0.27
CA GLY A 168 6.70 -9.96 0.46
C GLY A 168 6.69 -10.91 1.66
N VAL A 169 7.40 -12.03 1.57
CA VAL A 169 7.55 -12.98 2.68
C VAL A 169 8.48 -12.40 3.72
N CYS A 170 7.99 -12.27 4.96
CA CYS A 170 8.70 -11.63 6.06
C CYS A 170 9.40 -12.67 6.95
N VAL A 171 10.60 -12.34 7.39
CA VAL A 171 11.28 -13.01 8.49
C VAL A 171 11.35 -12.02 9.64
N THR A 172 10.92 -12.44 10.83
CA THR A 172 10.89 -11.59 12.02
C THR A 172 11.73 -12.20 13.14
N GLU A 173 12.33 -11.33 13.95
CA GLU A 173 12.97 -11.70 15.21
C GLU A 173 11.90 -12.01 16.28
N PRO A 174 12.29 -12.68 17.40
CA PRO A 174 11.35 -13.03 18.46
C PRO A 174 10.65 -11.84 19.13
N ASP A 175 11.23 -10.65 19.07
CA ASP A 175 10.66 -9.39 19.58
C ASP A 175 9.70 -8.70 18.60
N GLY A 176 9.50 -9.29 17.40
CA GLY A 176 8.67 -8.74 16.35
C GLY A 176 9.40 -7.81 15.39
N THR A 177 10.69 -7.55 15.60
CA THR A 177 11.50 -6.75 14.65
C THR A 177 11.59 -7.46 13.29
N LEU A 178 11.38 -6.71 12.22
CA LEU A 178 11.50 -7.23 10.86
C LEU A 178 12.96 -7.44 10.50
N HIS A 179 13.36 -8.69 10.27
CA HIS A 179 14.71 -9.06 9.83
C HIS A 179 14.89 -8.87 8.32
N SER A 180 13.94 -9.39 7.53
CA SER A 180 13.99 -9.31 6.07
C SER A 180 12.62 -9.47 5.42
N VAL A 181 12.50 -8.95 4.20
CA VAL A 181 11.34 -9.16 3.31
C VAL A 181 11.86 -9.66 1.97
N THR A 182 11.33 -10.80 1.52
CA THR A 182 11.67 -11.36 0.21
C THR A 182 10.41 -11.45 -0.65
N GLU A 183 10.40 -10.72 -1.77
CA GLU A 183 9.27 -10.77 -2.71
C GLU A 183 9.22 -12.13 -3.40
N ARG A 184 8.07 -12.84 -3.24
CA ARG A 184 7.73 -14.04 -3.97
C ARG A 184 6.66 -13.68 -4.99
N THR A 185 7.03 -13.66 -6.25
CA THR A 185 6.18 -13.14 -7.33
C THR A 185 5.11 -14.11 -7.79
N ARG A 186 5.22 -15.39 -7.43
CA ARG A 186 4.24 -16.41 -7.77
C ARG A 186 4.05 -17.40 -6.63
N ILE A 187 2.94 -17.21 -5.91
CA ILE A 187 2.47 -18.07 -4.82
C ILE A 187 1.10 -18.62 -5.23
N GLU A 188 0.90 -19.90 -5.10
CA GLU A 188 -0.35 -20.60 -5.45
C GLU A 188 -0.83 -21.51 -4.31
N THR A 189 -2.14 -21.73 -4.25
CA THR A 189 -2.78 -22.63 -3.31
C THR A 189 -3.13 -23.94 -4.00
N TYR A 190 -2.77 -25.05 -3.38
CA TYR A 190 -3.09 -26.42 -3.80
C TYR A 190 -3.78 -27.17 -2.65
N GLU A 191 -4.32 -28.36 -2.91
CA GLU A 191 -4.95 -29.19 -1.86
C GLU A 191 -4.03 -29.51 -0.67
N ASN A 192 -2.72 -29.62 -0.92
CA ASN A 192 -1.70 -29.92 0.09
C ASN A 192 -1.06 -28.68 0.74
N GLY A 193 -1.54 -27.45 0.44
CA GLY A 193 -1.03 -26.24 1.06
C GLY A 193 -0.70 -25.11 0.09
N VAL A 194 0.10 -24.17 0.55
CA VAL A 194 0.55 -23.00 -0.24
C VAL A 194 2.00 -23.19 -0.64
N HIS A 195 2.31 -22.91 -1.90
CA HIS A 195 3.64 -23.09 -2.47
C HIS A 195 4.05 -21.88 -3.29
N PHE A 196 5.34 -21.64 -3.43
CA PHE A 196 5.87 -20.63 -4.34
C PHE A 196 6.88 -21.23 -5.33
N THR A 197 7.05 -20.55 -6.45
CA THR A 197 8.05 -20.86 -7.47
C THR A 197 8.85 -19.64 -7.84
N GLU A 198 10.14 -19.84 -8.17
CA GLU A 198 11.05 -18.80 -8.68
C GLU A 198 11.52 -19.10 -10.11
N ASP A 199 11.17 -20.24 -10.65
CA ASP A 199 11.61 -20.77 -11.96
C ASP A 199 10.46 -20.97 -12.95
N GLY A 200 9.38 -20.21 -12.78
CA GLY A 200 8.22 -20.25 -13.67
C GLY A 200 7.31 -21.47 -13.49
N GLY A 201 7.51 -22.25 -12.42
CA GLY A 201 6.70 -23.43 -12.10
C GLY A 201 7.41 -24.75 -12.37
N ALA A 202 8.72 -24.74 -12.68
CA ALA A 202 9.49 -25.96 -12.85
C ALA A 202 9.74 -26.67 -11.50
N SER A 203 9.88 -25.89 -10.42
CA SER A 203 9.92 -26.39 -9.05
C SER A 203 9.03 -25.56 -8.13
N TRP A 204 8.55 -26.19 -7.04
CA TRP A 204 7.70 -25.56 -6.04
C TRP A 204 8.24 -25.82 -4.65
N THR A 205 8.22 -24.80 -3.82
CA THR A 205 8.66 -24.85 -2.43
C THR A 205 7.47 -24.56 -1.52
N ASP A 206 7.33 -25.35 -0.48
CA ASP A 206 6.30 -25.19 0.53
C ASP A 206 6.45 -23.85 1.26
N LEU A 207 5.33 -23.20 1.51
CA LEU A 207 5.27 -21.96 2.27
C LEU A 207 4.15 -22.07 3.31
N PRO A 208 4.49 -22.24 4.61
CA PRO A 208 3.48 -22.42 5.65
C PRO A 208 2.44 -21.32 5.66
N GLY A 209 1.17 -21.67 5.83
CA GLY A 209 0.06 -20.72 5.79
C GLY A 209 0.06 -19.67 6.91
N ASP A 210 0.82 -19.88 7.98
CA ASP A 210 1.05 -18.94 9.08
C ASP A 210 2.28 -18.03 8.87
N THR A 211 2.98 -18.18 7.75
CA THR A 211 4.09 -17.31 7.36
C THR A 211 3.64 -15.85 7.32
N PRO A 212 4.34 -14.92 8.01
CA PRO A 212 4.03 -13.50 7.93
C PRO A 212 4.40 -12.93 6.55
N VAL A 213 3.48 -12.17 5.98
CA VAL A 213 3.67 -11.54 4.67
C VAL A 213 3.28 -10.07 4.68
N SER A 214 3.94 -9.27 3.87
CA SER A 214 3.60 -7.88 3.60
C SER A 214 2.53 -7.79 2.52
N MET A 215 1.55 -6.89 2.77
CA MET A 215 0.59 -6.40 1.78
C MET A 215 0.76 -4.89 1.53
N ASN A 216 1.95 -4.34 1.80
CA ASN A 216 2.27 -2.93 1.64
C ASN A 216 1.49 -1.96 2.56
N LEU A 217 1.17 -2.37 3.79
CA LEU A 217 0.75 -1.45 4.84
C LEU A 217 1.96 -1.11 5.71
N TRP A 218 2.58 0.02 5.43
CA TRP A 218 3.79 0.51 6.10
C TRP A 218 3.52 1.79 6.88
N GLY A 219 4.24 1.97 7.98
CA GLY A 219 4.24 3.18 8.78
C GLY A 219 5.64 3.76 8.94
N PHE A 220 5.75 5.07 8.79
CA PHE A 220 7.02 5.80 8.78
C PHE A 220 6.93 7.07 9.63
N GLY A 221 8.07 7.45 10.23
CA GLY A 221 8.30 8.80 10.70
C GLY A 221 8.53 9.76 9.52
N LYS A 222 8.46 11.06 9.81
CA LYS A 222 8.78 12.10 8.80
C LYS A 222 10.22 12.01 8.29
N SER A 223 11.13 11.43 9.04
CA SER A 223 12.53 11.21 8.68
C SER A 223 12.75 10.36 7.42
N PHE A 224 11.71 9.62 6.98
CA PHE A 224 11.72 8.86 5.73
C PHE A 224 11.82 9.77 4.49
N LEU A 225 11.34 11.01 4.57
CA LEU A 225 11.24 12.00 3.49
C LEU A 225 12.42 12.95 3.50
#